data_6a4ea98db0de09aefda5589684105c73
#
_entry.id   6a4ea98db0de09aefda5589684105c73
#
_cell.length_a   1.000
_cell.length_b   1.000
_cell.length_c   1.000
_cell.angle_alpha   90.00
_cell.angle_beta   90.00
_cell.angle_gamma   90.00
#
_symmetry.space_group_name_H-M   'P 1'
#
loop_
_entity.id
_entity.type
_entity.pdbx_description
1 polymer ?
#
loop_
_entity_poly.entity_id
_entity_poly.type
_entity_poly.pdbx_seq_one_letter_code
_entity_poly.pdbx_strand_id
1 'polypeptide(L)'
;MSFVCSLPTSRWTILSGLLLFFAAGLVAAFFVPSALAADQLTIYSGRGERLIKPVLDAFTASTGIQIELLSSGTTELVNRLKAEGDRTPADLLITNDAGSLELARTAGLLRPLNMREVERAIPAQFRAPDNAWVGLSGRFWIVVYNHTMVKPDQVKSLLDLADPKWKDKIAIPNSGSEYLQAGVSVIRTTYGDEKTRQFLQGLKTNADNQVYQKSSQIVDAVAKGQVALGIVNHYYVYRHLAAQPGAPIAVLMPDQQEGGMGAIMNVAGVGVVKSTKHLDSAKLLVEFLVAQAGQKLFADLDKEYPLHQDVKADPALVERKSFRAALVPLTKLAELREPTLTLIEQVGLR
;
A
#
# COMPACT_ATOMS: atom_id res chain seq x y z
N MET A 1 51.80 46.87 -72.30
CA MET A 1 52.15 48.14 -71.67
C MET A 1 52.37 47.82 -70.18
N SER A 2 53.61 47.37 -69.77
CA SER A 2 54.78 48.25 -69.41
C SER A 2 54.44 49.23 -68.32
N PHE A 3 54.99 49.03 -67.17
CA PHE A 3 56.11 49.60 -66.46
C PHE A 3 56.01 49.18 -64.99
N VAL A 4 56.88 48.40 -64.38
CA VAL A 4 58.28 48.53 -63.91
C VAL A 4 58.53 49.70 -62.96
N CYS A 5 59.25 49.36 -61.95
CA CYS A 5 60.14 50.11 -61.04
C CYS A 5 59.58 50.41 -59.65
N SER A 6 60.32 50.26 -58.58
CA SER A 6 61.64 49.76 -58.16
C SER A 6 61.75 50.02 -56.67
N LEU A 7 62.46 49.17 -55.95
CA LEU A 7 62.91 49.35 -54.59
C LEU A 7 63.83 50.56 -54.41
N PRO A 8 64.00 51.06 -53.19
CA PRO A 8 65.28 50.72 -52.56
C PRO A 8 65.27 50.47 -51.04
N THR A 9 66.24 49.78 -50.66
CA THR A 9 66.82 49.38 -49.39
C THR A 9 67.23 50.54 -48.51
N SER A 10 67.13 50.43 -47.20
CA SER A 10 68.20 50.90 -46.29
C SER A 10 68.10 50.22 -44.91
N ARG A 11 69.24 50.02 -44.40
CA ARG A 11 69.74 49.16 -43.32
C ARG A 11 69.70 49.83 -41.96
N TRP A 12 69.83 48.95 -40.95
CA TRP A 12 70.40 49.14 -39.57
C TRP A 12 69.45 49.80 -38.57
N THR A 13 69.30 49.27 -37.34
CA THR A 13 70.29 48.86 -36.33
C THR A 13 69.64 48.02 -35.19
N ILE A 14 70.41 47.18 -34.60
CA ILE A 14 70.20 46.30 -33.43
C ILE A 14 69.97 47.16 -32.18
N LEU A 15 68.96 46.82 -31.38
CA LEU A 15 69.02 46.99 -29.93
C LEU A 15 68.21 45.90 -29.23
N SER A 16 68.91 45.18 -28.39
CA SER A 16 68.47 44.15 -27.52
C SER A 16 67.47 44.67 -26.48
N GLY A 17 66.31 44.08 -26.39
CA GLY A 17 65.36 44.28 -25.30
C GLY A 17 64.76 42.98 -24.90
N LEU A 18 65.27 42.47 -23.77
CA LEU A 18 64.74 41.26 -23.05
C LEU A 18 63.36 41.63 -22.53
N LEU A 19 62.30 41.09 -23.11
CA LEU A 19 60.94 41.20 -22.56
C LEU A 19 60.48 39.77 -22.14
N LEU A 20 60.49 39.59 -20.81
CA LEU A 20 59.86 38.48 -20.11
C LEU A 20 58.37 38.47 -20.42
N PHE A 21 57.89 37.52 -21.21
CA PHE A 21 56.49 37.20 -21.30
C PHE A 21 56.09 36.34 -20.14
N PHE A 22 55.41 36.99 -19.14
CA PHE A 22 54.66 36.28 -18.13
C PHE A 22 53.43 35.66 -18.82
N ALA A 23 53.50 34.36 -19.08
CA ALA A 23 52.34 33.56 -19.47
C ALA A 23 51.44 33.37 -18.23
N ALA A 24 50.48 34.25 -18.05
CA ALA A 24 49.39 34.05 -17.09
C ALA A 24 48.51 32.93 -17.64
N GLY A 25 48.81 31.68 -17.22
CA GLY A 25 47.94 30.54 -17.44
C GLY A 25 46.63 30.75 -16.66
N LEU A 26 45.56 31.13 -17.35
CA LEU A 26 44.20 31.14 -16.83
C LEU A 26 43.77 29.68 -16.62
N VAL A 27 43.99 29.13 -15.43
CA VAL A 27 43.38 27.87 -15.01
C VAL A 27 41.89 28.16 -14.81
N ALA A 28 41.12 27.98 -15.86
CA ALA A 28 39.65 27.87 -15.75
C ALA A 28 39.36 26.60 -14.94
N ALA A 29 39.23 26.76 -13.62
CA ALA A 29 38.66 25.71 -12.78
C ALA A 29 37.26 25.45 -13.31
N PHE A 30 37.09 24.39 -14.09
CA PHE A 30 35.80 23.82 -14.36
C PHE A 30 35.24 23.36 -13.02
N PHE A 31 34.42 24.23 -12.42
CA PHE A 31 33.45 23.79 -11.41
C PHE A 31 32.52 22.81 -12.13
N VAL A 32 32.89 21.55 -12.15
CA VAL A 32 31.93 20.47 -12.38
C VAL A 32 31.04 20.52 -11.16
N PRO A 33 29.77 20.94 -11.27
CA PRO A 33 28.88 20.78 -10.14
C PRO A 33 28.92 19.29 -9.82
N SER A 34 29.39 18.93 -8.61
CA SER A 34 29.20 17.60 -8.07
C SER A 34 27.68 17.39 -8.17
N ALA A 35 27.28 16.54 -9.11
CA ALA A 35 25.92 16.04 -9.10
C ALA A 35 25.78 15.43 -7.70
N LEU A 36 25.08 16.13 -6.81
CA LEU A 36 24.60 15.55 -5.57
C LEU A 36 23.93 14.25 -6.03
N ALA A 37 24.50 13.11 -5.64
CA ALA A 37 23.89 11.83 -5.91
C ALA A 37 22.44 12.00 -5.46
N ALA A 38 21.51 11.83 -6.38
CA ALA A 38 20.11 11.97 -6.06
C ALA A 38 19.84 11.03 -4.88
N ASP A 39 19.28 11.55 -3.80
CA ASP A 39 18.94 10.75 -2.63
C ASP A 39 18.12 9.55 -3.10
N GLN A 40 18.45 8.39 -2.59
CA GLN A 40 17.78 7.13 -2.95
C GLN A 40 17.15 6.52 -1.70
N LEU A 41 15.92 6.06 -1.83
CA LEU A 41 15.21 5.31 -0.78
C LEU A 41 14.98 3.88 -1.22
N THR A 42 15.30 2.93 -0.34
CA THR A 42 14.95 1.52 -0.51
C THR A 42 13.67 1.20 0.23
N ILE A 43 12.66 0.73 -0.49
CA ILE A 43 11.33 0.43 0.04
C ILE A 43 11.07 -1.07 -0.02
N TYR A 44 10.76 -1.67 1.13
CA TYR A 44 10.22 -3.02 1.21
C TYR A 44 8.70 -2.93 1.16
N SER A 45 8.09 -3.49 0.12
CA SER A 45 6.65 -3.38 -0.13
C SER A 45 5.96 -4.73 -0.19
N GLY A 46 5.08 -4.99 0.78
CA GLY A 46 4.10 -6.07 0.72
C GLY A 46 2.92 -5.77 -0.21
N ARG A 47 2.87 -4.53 -0.74
CA ARG A 47 1.86 -4.10 -1.70
C ARG A 47 2.32 -4.41 -3.11
N GLY A 48 1.43 -4.96 -3.93
CA GLY A 48 1.76 -5.29 -5.32
C GLY A 48 2.32 -4.09 -6.10
N GLU A 49 3.41 -4.29 -6.83
CA GLU A 49 4.12 -3.24 -7.55
C GLU A 49 3.20 -2.38 -8.42
N ARG A 50 2.28 -3.00 -9.16
CA ARG A 50 1.30 -2.30 -10.00
C ARG A 50 0.45 -1.27 -9.23
N LEU A 51 0.27 -1.45 -7.93
CA LEU A 51 -0.55 -0.56 -7.08
C LEU A 51 0.28 0.58 -6.48
N ILE A 52 1.50 0.28 -6.06
CA ILE A 52 2.32 1.25 -5.33
C ILE A 52 3.24 2.05 -6.25
N LYS A 53 3.74 1.43 -7.34
CA LYS A 53 4.71 2.06 -8.21
C LYS A 53 4.23 3.39 -8.81
N PRO A 54 3.00 3.55 -9.33
CA PRO A 54 2.56 4.85 -9.85
C PRO A 54 2.57 5.98 -8.81
N VAL A 55 2.32 5.64 -7.54
CA VAL A 55 2.36 6.62 -6.43
C VAL A 55 3.81 7.01 -6.12
N LEU A 56 4.73 6.04 -6.11
CA LEU A 56 6.15 6.28 -5.89
C LEU A 56 6.80 7.03 -7.06
N ASP A 57 6.40 6.73 -8.30
CA ASP A 57 6.87 7.45 -9.49
C ASP A 57 6.45 8.93 -9.44
N ALA A 58 5.23 9.23 -8.95
CA ALA A 58 4.76 10.61 -8.75
C ALA A 58 5.60 11.34 -7.67
N PHE A 59 6.00 10.64 -6.59
CA PHE A 59 6.92 11.18 -5.60
C PHE A 59 8.29 11.49 -6.21
N THR A 60 8.88 10.52 -6.94
CA THR A 60 10.16 10.72 -7.62
C THR A 60 10.10 11.90 -8.60
N ALA A 61 9.02 12.00 -9.37
CA ALA A 61 8.84 13.11 -10.32
C ALA A 61 8.77 14.47 -9.62
N SER A 62 8.22 14.53 -8.39
CA SER A 62 8.07 15.80 -7.65
C SER A 62 9.31 16.20 -6.84
N THR A 63 10.16 15.24 -6.44
CA THR A 63 11.27 15.48 -5.51
C THR A 63 12.65 15.22 -6.10
N GLY A 64 12.74 14.42 -7.17
CA GLY A 64 14.01 13.89 -7.71
C GLY A 64 14.59 12.71 -6.93
N ILE A 65 14.04 12.37 -5.75
CA ILE A 65 14.50 11.24 -4.93
C ILE A 65 14.17 9.93 -5.64
N GLN A 66 15.19 9.09 -5.83
CA GLN A 66 15.03 7.81 -6.51
C GLN A 66 14.49 6.74 -5.55
N ILE A 67 13.71 5.80 -6.09
CA ILE A 67 13.15 4.70 -5.30
C ILE A 67 13.67 3.38 -5.82
N GLU A 68 14.26 2.59 -4.93
CA GLU A 68 14.53 1.16 -5.12
C GLU A 68 13.41 0.37 -4.42
N LEU A 69 12.63 -0.36 -5.20
CA LEU A 69 11.45 -1.08 -4.70
C LEU A 69 11.70 -2.59 -4.67
N LEU A 70 11.65 -3.18 -3.47
CA LEU A 70 11.61 -4.63 -3.28
C LEU A 70 10.19 -5.04 -2.92
N SER A 71 9.51 -5.72 -3.84
CA SER A 71 8.15 -6.26 -3.63
C SER A 71 8.19 -7.75 -3.30
N SER A 72 7.57 -8.13 -2.18
CA SER A 72 7.38 -9.53 -1.76
C SER A 72 6.20 -9.66 -0.82
N GLY A 73 5.93 -10.86 -0.29
CA GLY A 73 4.91 -11.07 0.76
C GLY A 73 5.24 -10.27 2.03
N THR A 74 4.23 -9.63 2.62
CA THR A 74 4.41 -8.77 3.81
C THR A 74 5.11 -9.53 4.96
N THR A 75 4.69 -10.76 5.23
CA THR A 75 5.30 -11.61 6.29
C THR A 75 6.77 -11.88 6.00
N GLU A 76 7.10 -12.18 4.74
CA GLU A 76 8.47 -12.41 4.29
C GLU A 76 9.34 -11.16 4.51
N LEU A 77 8.83 -9.99 4.14
CA LEU A 77 9.55 -8.72 4.30
C LEU A 77 9.78 -8.35 5.78
N VAL A 78 8.79 -8.57 6.65
CA VAL A 78 8.96 -8.37 8.09
C VAL A 78 10.00 -9.33 8.68
N ASN A 79 9.98 -10.61 8.27
CA ASN A 79 11.00 -11.58 8.68
C ASN A 79 12.38 -11.23 8.15
N ARG A 80 12.47 -10.74 6.93
CA ARG A 80 13.70 -10.25 6.32
C ARG A 80 14.28 -9.07 7.10
N LEU A 81 13.46 -8.06 7.43
CA LEU A 81 13.88 -6.95 8.28
C LEU A 81 14.42 -7.42 9.64
N LYS A 82 13.75 -8.42 10.28
CA LYS A 82 14.24 -9.02 11.53
C LYS A 82 15.61 -9.68 11.37
N ALA A 83 15.80 -10.43 10.29
CA ALA A 83 17.06 -11.12 10.02
C ALA A 83 18.22 -10.17 9.66
N GLU A 84 17.93 -9.11 8.91
CA GLU A 84 18.91 -8.11 8.52
C GLU A 84 19.30 -7.18 9.69
N GLY A 85 18.35 -6.89 10.58
CA GLY A 85 18.54 -5.99 11.74
C GLY A 85 19.02 -4.61 11.31
N ASP A 86 20.03 -4.09 12.00
CA ASP A 86 20.57 -2.73 11.70
C ASP A 86 21.35 -2.67 10.37
N ARG A 87 21.57 -3.80 9.69
CA ARG A 87 22.24 -3.89 8.39
C ARG A 87 21.27 -3.88 7.21
N THR A 88 19.98 -3.81 7.47
CA THR A 88 18.99 -3.74 6.38
C THR A 88 19.22 -2.52 5.49
N PRO A 89 19.14 -2.66 4.17
CA PRO A 89 19.16 -1.52 3.27
C PRO A 89 17.83 -0.76 3.24
N ALA A 90 16.77 -1.33 3.82
CA ALA A 90 15.43 -0.75 3.74
C ALA A 90 15.31 0.54 4.56
N ASP A 91 14.74 1.56 3.97
CA ASP A 91 14.38 2.83 4.60
C ASP A 91 12.92 2.83 5.07
N LEU A 92 12.03 2.22 4.30
CA LEU A 92 10.61 2.14 4.62
C LEU A 92 10.07 0.72 4.41
N LEU A 93 9.08 0.38 5.22
CA LEU A 93 8.24 -0.79 5.06
C LEU A 93 6.82 -0.34 4.71
N ILE A 94 6.31 -0.78 3.55
CA ILE A 94 4.91 -0.60 3.14
C ILE A 94 4.21 -1.95 3.20
N THR A 95 3.06 -2.02 3.86
CA THR A 95 2.31 -3.27 3.98
C THR A 95 0.87 -3.13 3.52
N ASN A 96 0.23 -4.28 3.31
CA ASN A 96 -1.20 -4.34 2.99
C ASN A 96 -2.09 -4.37 4.23
N ASP A 97 -1.55 -4.50 5.43
CA ASP A 97 -2.37 -4.57 6.64
C ASP A 97 -1.67 -3.92 7.85
N ALA A 98 -2.49 -3.34 8.73
CA ALA A 98 -2.01 -2.69 9.93
C ALA A 98 -1.42 -3.69 10.95
N GLY A 99 -1.87 -4.94 10.97
CA GLY A 99 -1.38 -5.97 11.88
C GLY A 99 0.10 -6.25 11.65
N SER A 100 0.53 -6.33 10.40
CA SER A 100 1.95 -6.53 10.05
C SER A 100 2.82 -5.33 10.39
N LEU A 101 2.30 -4.10 10.23
CA LEU A 101 3.00 -2.88 10.67
C LEU A 101 3.13 -2.84 12.20
N GLU A 102 2.10 -3.22 12.91
CA GLU A 102 2.11 -3.28 14.37
C GLU A 102 3.09 -4.36 14.87
N LEU A 103 3.15 -5.53 14.21
CA LEU A 103 4.17 -6.54 14.48
C LEU A 103 5.60 -6.00 14.27
N ALA A 104 5.82 -5.26 13.19
CA ALA A 104 7.13 -4.63 12.94
C ALA A 104 7.44 -3.57 14.00
N ARG A 105 6.44 -2.77 14.41
CA ARG A 105 6.59 -1.77 15.49
C ARG A 105 6.95 -2.42 16.82
N THR A 106 6.19 -3.42 17.25
CA THR A 106 6.41 -4.10 18.54
C THR A 106 7.70 -4.90 18.56
N ALA A 107 8.18 -5.35 17.41
CA ALA A 107 9.51 -5.95 17.24
C ALA A 107 10.66 -4.92 17.23
N GLY A 108 10.37 -3.62 17.36
CA GLY A 108 11.37 -2.54 17.38
C GLY A 108 12.05 -2.29 16.03
N LEU A 109 11.43 -2.69 14.90
CA LEU A 109 11.96 -2.52 13.55
C LEU A 109 11.64 -1.15 12.96
N LEU A 110 10.60 -0.49 13.46
CA LEU A 110 10.15 0.81 13.01
C LEU A 110 10.48 1.87 14.05
N ARG A 111 10.68 3.09 13.58
CA ARG A 111 10.93 4.24 14.46
C ARG A 111 9.70 5.11 14.64
N PRO A 112 9.45 5.63 15.86
CA PRO A 112 8.44 6.66 16.07
C PRO A 112 8.71 7.91 15.22
N LEU A 113 7.64 8.53 14.70
CA LEU A 113 7.72 9.74 13.90
C LEU A 113 6.97 10.88 14.59
N ASN A 114 7.71 11.96 14.91
CA ASN A 114 7.10 13.21 15.40
C ASN A 114 6.84 14.12 14.20
N MET A 115 5.68 13.90 13.52
CA MET A 115 5.31 14.61 12.30
C MET A 115 3.89 15.17 12.45
N ARG A 116 3.79 16.48 12.66
CA ARG A 116 2.50 17.19 12.82
C ARG A 116 1.61 17.06 11.57
N GLU A 117 2.23 16.99 10.39
CA GLU A 117 1.58 16.81 9.10
C GLU A 117 0.82 15.49 9.06
N VAL A 118 1.44 14.41 9.53
CA VAL A 118 0.82 13.08 9.66
C VAL A 118 -0.37 13.13 10.60
N GLU A 119 -0.22 13.79 11.76
CA GLU A 119 -1.28 13.87 12.78
C GLU A 119 -2.49 14.68 12.33
N ARG A 120 -2.27 15.70 11.49
CA ARG A 120 -3.33 16.49 10.88
C ARG A 120 -4.04 15.76 9.76
N ALA A 121 -3.28 15.02 8.93
CA ALA A 121 -3.78 14.36 7.73
C ALA A 121 -4.56 13.08 8.06
N ILE A 122 -4.02 12.25 8.98
CA ILE A 122 -4.50 10.90 9.24
C ILE A 122 -5.06 10.78 10.66
N PRO A 123 -6.35 10.44 10.83
CA PRO A 123 -6.97 10.24 12.13
C PRO A 123 -6.23 9.19 12.99
N ALA A 124 -6.24 9.37 14.31
CA ALA A 124 -5.49 8.55 15.26
C ALA A 124 -5.79 7.04 15.16
N GLN A 125 -7.03 6.67 14.82
CA GLN A 125 -7.41 5.27 14.65
C GLN A 125 -6.73 4.54 13.48
N PHE A 126 -6.08 5.28 12.57
CA PHE A 126 -5.39 4.75 11.39
C PHE A 126 -3.88 4.88 11.47
N ARG A 127 -3.33 5.05 12.65
CA ARG A 127 -1.88 5.12 12.88
C ARG A 127 -1.50 4.56 14.24
N ALA A 128 -0.23 4.21 14.42
CA ALA A 128 0.28 3.85 15.74
C ALA A 128 0.22 5.05 16.69
N PRO A 129 0.09 4.83 18.01
CA PRO A 129 0.07 5.92 18.99
C PRO A 129 1.32 6.82 18.95
N ASP A 130 2.46 6.26 18.56
CA ASP A 130 3.76 6.92 18.42
C ASP A 130 4.09 7.25 16.95
N ASN A 131 3.13 7.10 16.03
CA ASN A 131 3.30 7.27 14.58
C ASN A 131 4.42 6.39 13.96
N ALA A 132 4.86 5.31 14.60
CA ALA A 132 5.84 4.40 14.02
C ALA A 132 5.32 3.75 12.73
N TRP A 133 4.02 3.67 12.55
CA TRP A 133 3.37 3.40 11.29
C TRP A 133 2.13 4.29 11.09
N VAL A 134 1.83 4.55 9.82
CA VAL A 134 0.71 5.40 9.39
C VAL A 134 -0.05 4.71 8.27
N GLY A 135 -1.38 4.72 8.36
CA GLY A 135 -2.26 4.24 7.31
C GLY A 135 -2.20 5.12 6.07
N LEU A 136 -2.24 4.51 4.91
CA LEU A 136 -2.21 5.16 3.60
C LEU A 136 -3.57 5.09 2.89
N SER A 137 -4.28 3.97 3.00
CA SER A 137 -5.57 3.78 2.36
C SER A 137 -6.41 2.75 3.10
N GLY A 138 -7.72 2.97 3.11
CA GLY A 138 -8.69 2.12 3.79
C GLY A 138 -9.29 1.06 2.86
N ARG A 139 -9.42 -0.15 3.37
CA ARG A 139 -10.02 -1.28 2.65
C ARG A 139 -11.06 -1.96 3.51
N PHE A 140 -12.18 -2.31 2.90
CA PHE A 140 -13.25 -3.03 3.57
C PHE A 140 -13.37 -4.44 3.03
N TRP A 141 -13.46 -5.41 3.94
CA TRP A 141 -13.83 -6.77 3.64
C TRP A 141 -15.33 -6.82 3.46
N ILE A 142 -15.76 -7.25 2.27
CA ILE A 142 -17.16 -7.17 1.81
C ILE A 142 -17.63 -8.53 1.27
N VAL A 143 -18.91 -8.65 1.08
CA VAL A 143 -19.48 -9.72 0.27
C VAL A 143 -19.71 -9.20 -1.15
N VAL A 144 -19.04 -9.83 -2.14
CA VAL A 144 -19.43 -9.68 -3.54
C VAL A 144 -20.54 -10.67 -3.83
N TYR A 145 -21.61 -10.24 -4.51
CA TYR A 145 -22.72 -11.12 -4.87
C TYR A 145 -23.11 -10.94 -6.32
N ASN A 146 -23.61 -12.04 -6.92
CA ASN A 146 -24.22 -12.01 -8.24
C ASN A 146 -25.71 -11.66 -8.07
N HIS A 147 -26.11 -10.48 -8.54
CA HIS A 147 -27.46 -9.96 -8.34
C HIS A 147 -28.53 -10.67 -9.15
N THR A 148 -28.18 -11.58 -10.08
CA THR A 148 -29.10 -12.45 -10.78
C THR A 148 -29.41 -13.73 -9.99
N MET A 149 -28.57 -14.07 -8.99
CA MET A 149 -28.67 -15.31 -8.20
C MET A 149 -29.12 -15.06 -6.76
N VAL A 150 -28.75 -13.91 -6.17
CA VAL A 150 -29.00 -13.58 -4.76
C VAL A 150 -29.51 -12.16 -4.63
N LYS A 151 -30.52 -11.97 -3.76
CA LYS A 151 -30.96 -10.64 -3.33
C LYS A 151 -30.14 -10.19 -2.12
N PRO A 152 -29.78 -8.89 -2.01
CA PRO A 152 -28.91 -8.40 -0.95
C PRO A 152 -29.47 -8.58 0.46
N ASP A 153 -30.79 -8.61 0.65
CA ASP A 153 -31.47 -8.82 1.91
C ASP A 153 -31.35 -10.25 2.49
N GLN A 154 -30.84 -11.20 1.69
CA GLN A 154 -30.61 -12.57 2.12
C GLN A 154 -29.31 -12.76 2.91
N VAL A 155 -28.43 -11.75 2.91
CA VAL A 155 -27.15 -11.73 3.65
C VAL A 155 -27.05 -10.42 4.42
N LYS A 156 -27.26 -10.47 5.73
CA LYS A 156 -27.19 -9.29 6.60
C LYS A 156 -25.87 -9.20 7.36
N SER A 157 -25.28 -10.35 7.68
CA SER A 157 -24.03 -10.48 8.41
C SER A 157 -23.03 -11.37 7.63
N LEU A 158 -21.73 -11.19 7.89
CA LEU A 158 -20.73 -12.16 7.44
C LEU A 158 -21.00 -13.54 8.01
N LEU A 159 -21.54 -13.65 9.21
CA LEU A 159 -21.87 -14.92 9.85
C LEU A 159 -22.95 -15.70 9.09
N ASP A 160 -23.84 -15.02 8.35
CA ASP A 160 -24.87 -15.67 7.54
C ASP A 160 -24.29 -16.56 6.42
N LEU A 161 -23.02 -16.31 6.03
CA LEU A 161 -22.35 -17.14 5.01
C LEU A 161 -22.04 -18.56 5.50
N ALA A 162 -22.11 -18.80 6.80
CA ALA A 162 -22.00 -20.13 7.40
C ALA A 162 -23.30 -20.94 7.34
N ASP A 163 -24.45 -20.32 6.96
CA ASP A 163 -25.73 -21.02 6.84
C ASP A 163 -25.65 -22.10 5.74
N PRO A 164 -26.08 -23.35 5.99
CA PRO A 164 -26.08 -24.43 5.01
C PRO A 164 -26.81 -24.15 3.68
N LYS A 165 -27.72 -23.17 3.63
CA LYS A 165 -28.37 -22.73 2.38
C LYS A 165 -27.38 -22.24 1.33
N TRP A 166 -26.17 -21.88 1.74
CA TRP A 166 -25.09 -21.39 0.89
C TRP A 166 -24.11 -22.48 0.45
N LYS A 167 -24.39 -23.76 0.75
CA LYS A 167 -23.54 -24.86 0.32
C LYS A 167 -23.31 -24.82 -1.20
N ASP A 168 -22.04 -24.90 -1.62
CA ASP A 168 -21.57 -24.84 -3.00
C ASP A 168 -21.88 -23.51 -3.74
N LYS A 169 -22.24 -22.45 -2.99
CA LYS A 169 -22.63 -21.15 -3.55
C LYS A 169 -21.71 -20.00 -3.14
N ILE A 170 -20.66 -20.26 -2.35
CA ILE A 170 -19.74 -19.23 -1.90
C ILE A 170 -18.30 -19.51 -2.34
N ALA A 171 -17.55 -18.45 -2.60
CA ALA A 171 -16.12 -18.49 -2.81
C ALA A 171 -15.39 -17.69 -1.72
N ILE A 172 -14.28 -18.25 -1.22
CA ILE A 172 -13.52 -17.64 -0.12
C ILE A 172 -12.02 -17.59 -0.44
N PRO A 173 -11.27 -16.65 0.17
CA PRO A 173 -9.82 -16.68 0.10
C PRO A 173 -9.27 -17.86 0.91
N ASN A 174 -8.09 -18.36 0.52
CA ASN A 174 -7.39 -19.41 1.27
C ASN A 174 -6.89 -18.91 2.65
N SER A 175 -6.51 -19.85 3.51
CA SER A 175 -6.03 -19.57 4.87
C SER A 175 -4.74 -18.72 4.92
N GLY A 176 -3.93 -18.74 3.87
CA GLY A 176 -2.74 -17.89 3.74
C GLY A 176 -3.04 -16.41 3.45
N SER A 177 -4.29 -16.07 3.17
CA SER A 177 -4.71 -14.70 2.90
C SER A 177 -4.64 -13.84 4.18
N GLU A 178 -3.78 -12.83 4.17
CA GLU A 178 -3.70 -11.82 5.24
C GLU A 178 -5.05 -11.14 5.50
N TYR A 179 -5.87 -10.99 4.45
CA TYR A 179 -7.22 -10.40 4.55
C TYR A 179 -8.20 -11.32 5.28
N LEU A 180 -8.15 -12.63 5.02
CA LEU A 180 -8.94 -13.61 5.76
C LEU A 180 -8.54 -13.60 7.24
N GLN A 181 -7.23 -13.65 7.52
CA GLN A 181 -6.69 -13.68 8.88
C GLN A 181 -7.10 -12.44 9.68
N ALA A 182 -6.94 -11.25 9.09
CA ALA A 182 -7.36 -9.99 9.72
C ALA A 182 -8.88 -9.93 9.92
N GLY A 183 -9.67 -10.36 8.93
CA GLY A 183 -11.12 -10.40 9.02
C GLY A 183 -11.61 -11.35 10.12
N VAL A 184 -11.05 -12.55 10.18
CA VAL A 184 -11.36 -13.52 11.23
C VAL A 184 -10.93 -13.01 12.61
N SER A 185 -9.81 -12.28 12.73
CA SER A 185 -9.39 -11.65 13.97
C SER A 185 -10.44 -10.65 14.50
N VAL A 186 -11.05 -9.86 13.61
CA VAL A 186 -12.11 -8.92 13.98
C VAL A 186 -13.38 -9.67 14.43
N ILE A 187 -13.80 -10.70 13.69
CA ILE A 187 -14.95 -11.54 14.05
C ILE A 187 -14.72 -12.19 15.42
N ARG A 188 -13.52 -12.73 15.66
CA ARG A 188 -13.13 -13.37 16.90
C ARG A 188 -13.16 -12.40 18.09
N THR A 189 -12.68 -11.18 17.90
CA THR A 189 -12.73 -10.15 18.94
C THR A 189 -14.17 -9.74 19.28
N THR A 190 -15.05 -9.71 18.27
CA THR A 190 -16.43 -9.25 18.42
C THR A 190 -17.32 -10.34 19.01
N TYR A 191 -17.17 -11.59 18.55
CA TYR A 191 -18.12 -12.66 18.86
C TYR A 191 -17.54 -13.82 19.68
N GLY A 192 -16.21 -13.82 19.93
CA GLY A 192 -15.50 -14.86 20.66
C GLY A 192 -15.15 -16.07 19.80
N ASP A 193 -14.33 -16.98 20.39
CA ASP A 193 -13.72 -18.11 19.69
C ASP A 193 -14.74 -19.13 19.19
N GLU A 194 -15.77 -19.43 19.98
CA GLU A 194 -16.75 -20.46 19.63
C GLU A 194 -17.60 -20.07 18.41
N LYS A 195 -18.14 -18.86 18.38
CA LYS A 195 -18.89 -18.37 17.21
C LYS A 195 -18.00 -18.25 15.97
N THR A 196 -16.76 -17.85 16.16
CA THR A 196 -15.80 -17.77 15.05
C THR A 196 -15.46 -19.16 14.52
N ARG A 197 -15.31 -20.15 15.37
CA ARG A 197 -15.11 -21.56 14.98
C ARG A 197 -16.29 -22.06 14.15
N GLN A 198 -17.52 -21.86 14.62
CA GLN A 198 -18.73 -22.24 13.92
C GLN A 198 -18.83 -21.56 12.54
N PHE A 199 -18.52 -20.25 12.48
CA PHE A 199 -18.46 -19.51 11.24
C PHE A 199 -17.45 -20.10 10.26
N LEU A 200 -16.22 -20.37 10.70
CA LEU A 200 -15.18 -20.94 9.83
C LEU A 200 -15.54 -22.36 9.37
N GLN A 201 -16.16 -23.18 10.21
CA GLN A 201 -16.63 -24.52 9.86
C GLN A 201 -17.73 -24.45 8.79
N GLY A 202 -18.69 -23.52 8.94
CA GLY A 202 -19.72 -23.26 7.95
C GLY A 202 -19.16 -22.76 6.63
N LEU A 203 -18.23 -21.80 6.68
CA LEU A 203 -17.53 -21.31 5.48
C LEU A 203 -16.81 -22.45 4.74
N LYS A 204 -16.05 -23.28 5.47
CA LYS A 204 -15.34 -24.41 4.89
C LYS A 204 -16.31 -25.40 4.21
N THR A 205 -17.43 -25.71 4.87
CA THR A 205 -18.45 -26.63 4.34
C THR A 205 -19.13 -26.05 3.11
N ASN A 206 -19.45 -24.75 3.13
CA ASN A 206 -20.20 -24.09 2.07
C ASN A 206 -19.34 -23.73 0.87
N ALA A 207 -18.04 -23.45 1.07
CA ALA A 207 -17.12 -23.17 -0.02
C ALA A 207 -16.60 -24.42 -0.72
N ASP A 208 -16.48 -25.55 0.00
CA ASP A 208 -15.91 -26.81 -0.49
C ASP A 208 -14.63 -26.59 -1.32
N ASN A 209 -14.70 -26.73 -2.65
CA ASN A 209 -13.58 -26.53 -3.57
C ASN A 209 -13.43 -25.09 -4.09
N GLN A 210 -14.27 -24.16 -3.64
CA GLN A 210 -14.27 -22.74 -4.07
C GLN A 210 -13.37 -21.88 -3.16
N VAL A 211 -12.17 -22.38 -2.87
CA VAL A 211 -11.12 -21.69 -2.08
C VAL A 211 -10.02 -21.20 -3.02
N TYR A 212 -9.76 -19.90 -3.04
CA TYR A 212 -8.91 -19.28 -4.04
C TYR A 212 -7.69 -18.57 -3.41
N GLN A 213 -6.56 -18.61 -4.12
CA GLN A 213 -5.35 -17.89 -3.71
C GLN A 213 -5.42 -16.39 -4.01
N LYS A 214 -6.20 -15.99 -5.01
CA LYS A 214 -6.31 -14.59 -5.44
C LYS A 214 -7.75 -14.11 -5.36
N SER A 215 -7.99 -12.99 -4.69
CA SER A 215 -9.33 -12.39 -4.57
C SER A 215 -9.95 -12.04 -5.93
N SER A 216 -9.15 -11.75 -6.97
CA SER A 216 -9.66 -11.56 -8.33
C SER A 216 -10.35 -12.80 -8.88
N GLN A 217 -9.85 -14.00 -8.55
CA GLN A 217 -10.47 -15.26 -8.96
C GLN A 217 -11.86 -15.46 -8.31
N ILE A 218 -11.99 -15.01 -7.05
CA ILE A 218 -13.30 -15.03 -6.35
C ILE A 218 -14.31 -14.13 -7.08
N VAL A 219 -13.90 -12.89 -7.40
CA VAL A 219 -14.76 -11.95 -8.14
C VAL A 219 -15.14 -12.52 -9.51
N ASP A 220 -14.19 -13.12 -10.23
CA ASP A 220 -14.43 -13.74 -11.53
C ASP A 220 -15.41 -14.92 -11.43
N ALA A 221 -15.29 -15.76 -10.39
CA ALA A 221 -16.19 -16.88 -10.15
C ALA A 221 -17.64 -16.42 -9.90
N VAL A 222 -17.80 -15.35 -9.09
CA VAL A 222 -19.11 -14.74 -8.83
C VAL A 222 -19.66 -14.08 -10.09
N ALA A 223 -18.84 -13.33 -10.84
CA ALA A 223 -19.27 -12.66 -12.07
C ALA A 223 -19.74 -13.64 -13.14
N LYS A 224 -19.09 -14.79 -13.24
CA LYS A 224 -19.47 -15.87 -14.16
C LYS A 224 -20.65 -16.72 -13.68
N GLY A 225 -21.18 -16.46 -12.47
CA GLY A 225 -22.26 -17.26 -11.88
C GLY A 225 -21.86 -18.69 -11.50
N GLN A 226 -20.57 -18.96 -11.32
CA GLN A 226 -20.08 -20.24 -10.81
C GLN A 226 -20.44 -20.42 -9.34
N VAL A 227 -20.43 -19.32 -8.59
CA VAL A 227 -20.94 -19.20 -7.22
C VAL A 227 -21.79 -17.93 -7.10
N ALA A 228 -22.62 -17.88 -6.08
CA ALA A 228 -23.53 -16.75 -5.87
C ALA A 228 -22.89 -15.60 -5.07
N LEU A 229 -21.98 -15.94 -4.17
CA LEU A 229 -21.37 -15.02 -3.19
C LEU A 229 -19.86 -15.24 -3.11
N GLY A 230 -19.14 -14.20 -2.68
CA GLY A 230 -17.72 -14.30 -2.37
C GLY A 230 -17.31 -13.28 -1.31
N ILE A 231 -16.24 -13.58 -0.57
CA ILE A 231 -15.66 -12.67 0.41
C ILE A 231 -14.36 -12.10 -0.16
N VAL A 232 -14.30 -10.78 -0.31
CA VAL A 232 -13.12 -10.08 -0.87
C VAL A 232 -12.97 -8.67 -0.27
N ASN A 233 -11.87 -8.01 -0.54
CA ASN A 233 -11.80 -6.57 -0.37
C ASN A 233 -12.55 -5.85 -1.49
N HIS A 234 -13.25 -4.77 -1.16
CA HIS A 234 -14.15 -4.04 -2.06
C HIS A 234 -13.52 -3.63 -3.39
N TYR A 235 -12.27 -3.19 -3.39
CA TYR A 235 -11.60 -2.68 -4.59
C TYR A 235 -11.45 -3.73 -5.71
N TYR A 236 -11.41 -5.01 -5.39
CA TYR A 236 -11.40 -6.06 -6.42
C TYR A 236 -12.68 -6.04 -7.26
N VAL A 237 -13.82 -5.80 -6.62
CA VAL A 237 -15.11 -5.72 -7.31
C VAL A 237 -15.19 -4.49 -8.21
N TYR A 238 -14.81 -3.32 -7.69
CA TYR A 238 -14.84 -2.08 -8.46
C TYR A 238 -13.87 -2.09 -9.66
N ARG A 239 -12.72 -2.72 -9.51
CA ARG A 239 -11.77 -2.91 -10.62
C ARG A 239 -12.31 -3.87 -11.67
N HIS A 240 -12.97 -4.93 -11.26
CA HIS A 240 -13.64 -5.85 -12.19
C HIS A 240 -14.74 -5.11 -12.95
N LEU A 241 -15.59 -4.34 -12.27
CA LEU A 241 -16.66 -3.55 -12.90
C LEU A 241 -16.11 -2.45 -13.82
N ALA A 242 -14.98 -1.85 -13.51
CA ALA A 242 -14.32 -0.90 -14.41
C ALA A 242 -13.82 -1.56 -15.70
N ALA A 243 -13.37 -2.82 -15.63
CA ALA A 243 -12.94 -3.60 -16.78
C ALA A 243 -14.13 -4.26 -17.53
N GLN A 244 -15.20 -4.60 -16.82
CA GLN A 244 -16.40 -5.28 -17.32
C GLN A 244 -17.68 -4.65 -16.73
N PRO A 245 -18.11 -3.47 -17.22
CA PRO A 245 -19.23 -2.72 -16.63
C PRO A 245 -20.57 -3.45 -16.62
N GLY A 246 -20.74 -4.46 -17.47
CA GLY A 246 -21.95 -5.28 -17.55
C GLY A 246 -21.94 -6.53 -16.66
N ALA A 247 -20.90 -6.75 -15.85
CA ALA A 247 -20.85 -7.93 -14.98
C ALA A 247 -22.00 -7.90 -13.94
N PRO A 248 -22.71 -9.02 -13.73
CA PRO A 248 -23.88 -9.07 -12.85
C PRO A 248 -23.49 -9.17 -11.36
N ILE A 249 -22.54 -8.35 -10.92
CA ILE A 249 -22.04 -8.36 -9.54
C ILE A 249 -22.22 -7.02 -8.87
N ALA A 250 -22.36 -7.06 -7.55
CA ALA A 250 -22.42 -5.85 -6.72
C ALA A 250 -21.74 -6.08 -5.36
N VAL A 251 -21.53 -4.98 -4.64
CA VAL A 251 -20.94 -4.96 -3.30
C VAL A 251 -22.02 -4.91 -2.23
N LEU A 252 -21.91 -5.77 -1.24
CA LEU A 252 -22.70 -5.72 -0.02
C LEU A 252 -21.77 -5.41 1.15
N MET A 253 -22.10 -4.36 1.91
CA MET A 253 -21.47 -4.05 3.21
C MET A 253 -22.22 -4.82 4.30
N PRO A 254 -21.66 -5.89 4.88
CA PRO A 254 -22.37 -6.72 5.85
C PRO A 254 -22.44 -6.04 7.23
N ASP A 255 -23.20 -6.63 8.13
CA ASP A 255 -23.26 -6.27 9.55
C ASP A 255 -23.71 -4.83 9.85
N GLN A 256 -24.61 -4.27 9.02
CA GLN A 256 -25.09 -2.91 9.15
C GLN A 256 -26.37 -2.77 10.03
N GLN A 257 -27.03 -3.88 10.34
CA GLN A 257 -28.20 -3.92 11.22
C GLN A 257 -27.86 -3.47 12.64
N GLU A 258 -28.86 -3.10 13.42
CA GLU A 258 -28.68 -2.80 14.83
C GLU A 258 -28.03 -3.97 15.58
N GLY A 259 -27.03 -3.70 16.42
CA GLY A 259 -26.21 -4.72 17.07
C GLY A 259 -25.22 -5.45 16.18
N GLY A 260 -25.21 -5.19 14.88
CA GLY A 260 -24.22 -5.73 13.94
C GLY A 260 -22.82 -5.13 14.17
N MET A 261 -21.80 -5.89 13.86
CA MET A 261 -20.39 -5.55 14.07
C MET A 261 -19.94 -4.32 13.22
N GLY A 262 -20.57 -4.09 12.08
CA GLY A 262 -20.10 -3.16 11.06
C GLY A 262 -19.14 -3.82 10.07
N ALA A 263 -18.85 -3.15 8.97
CA ALA A 263 -17.94 -3.65 7.94
C ALA A 263 -16.51 -3.70 8.46
N ILE A 264 -15.83 -4.81 8.25
CA ILE A 264 -14.43 -4.98 8.67
C ILE A 264 -13.53 -4.11 7.82
N MET A 265 -12.82 -3.19 8.48
CA MET A 265 -11.86 -2.29 7.86
C MET A 265 -10.43 -2.69 8.22
N ASN A 266 -9.53 -2.63 7.25
CA ASN A 266 -8.10 -2.66 7.44
C ASN A 266 -7.46 -1.54 6.59
N VAL A 267 -6.20 -1.23 6.85
CA VAL A 267 -5.48 -0.20 6.10
C VAL A 267 -4.19 -0.74 5.50
N ALA A 268 -3.88 -0.32 4.29
CA ALA A 268 -2.49 -0.32 3.85
C ALA A 268 -1.75 0.80 4.58
N GLY A 269 -0.49 0.64 4.85
CA GLY A 269 0.23 1.65 5.58
C GLY A 269 1.74 1.59 5.38
N VAL A 270 2.44 2.54 5.97
CA VAL A 270 3.88 2.74 5.87
C VAL A 270 4.49 2.93 7.25
N GLY A 271 5.68 2.39 7.46
CA GLY A 271 6.53 2.70 8.61
C GLY A 271 7.96 2.97 8.15
N VAL A 272 8.64 3.90 8.83
CA VAL A 272 10.06 4.19 8.59
C VAL A 272 10.91 3.21 9.40
N VAL A 273 11.82 2.52 8.73
CA VAL A 273 12.70 1.53 9.35
C VAL A 273 13.64 2.23 10.35
N LYS A 274 13.83 1.61 11.51
CA LYS A 274 14.58 2.20 12.63
C LYS A 274 16.02 2.57 12.26
N SER A 275 16.68 1.72 11.48
CA SER A 275 18.08 1.83 11.09
C SER A 275 18.34 2.68 9.84
N THR A 276 17.30 3.26 9.22
CA THR A 276 17.45 4.10 8.02
C THR A 276 18.51 5.18 8.21
N LYS A 277 19.32 5.39 7.20
CA LYS A 277 20.29 6.48 7.11
C LYS A 277 19.76 7.70 6.34
N HIS A 278 18.60 7.53 5.67
CA HIS A 278 17.97 8.53 4.81
C HIS A 278 16.67 9.08 5.45
N LEU A 279 16.76 9.43 6.77
CA LEU A 279 15.57 9.78 7.56
C LEU A 279 14.76 10.93 6.98
N ASP A 280 15.43 11.98 6.51
CA ASP A 280 14.73 13.17 6.01
C ASP A 280 14.00 12.88 4.71
N SER A 281 14.63 12.15 3.78
CA SER A 281 14.01 11.69 2.55
C SER A 281 12.86 10.69 2.81
N ALA A 282 13.01 9.82 3.81
CA ALA A 282 11.94 8.91 4.23
C ALA A 282 10.73 9.66 4.81
N LYS A 283 10.97 10.72 5.60
CA LYS A 283 9.88 11.58 6.10
C LYS A 283 9.18 12.32 4.98
N LEU A 284 9.93 12.86 4.00
CA LEU A 284 9.33 13.51 2.82
C LEU A 284 8.41 12.57 2.06
N LEU A 285 8.81 11.30 1.91
CA LEU A 285 7.93 10.31 1.29
C LEU A 285 6.68 10.05 2.13
N VAL A 286 6.80 9.89 3.46
CA VAL A 286 5.62 9.72 4.33
C VAL A 286 4.69 10.92 4.22
N GLU A 287 5.20 12.15 4.26
CA GLU A 287 4.42 13.38 4.08
C GLU A 287 3.68 13.39 2.74
N PHE A 288 4.37 13.06 1.65
CA PHE A 288 3.75 12.96 0.32
C PHE A 288 2.62 11.94 0.29
N LEU A 289 2.83 10.74 0.88
CA LEU A 289 1.84 9.66 0.88
C LEU A 289 0.59 9.99 1.69
N VAL A 290 0.72 10.77 2.77
CA VAL A 290 -0.42 11.16 3.62
C VAL A 290 -1.07 12.47 3.18
N ALA A 291 -0.40 13.30 2.39
CA ALA A 291 -0.95 14.54 1.86
C ALA A 291 -2.11 14.28 0.89
N GLN A 292 -2.92 15.30 0.63
CA GLN A 292 -4.10 15.20 -0.26
C GLN A 292 -3.74 14.61 -1.64
N ALA A 293 -2.60 15.02 -2.22
CA ALA A 293 -2.15 14.53 -3.53
C ALA A 293 -1.88 13.03 -3.53
N GLY A 294 -1.10 12.53 -2.54
CA GLY A 294 -0.81 11.10 -2.40
C GLY A 294 -2.07 10.28 -2.09
N GLN A 295 -2.92 10.77 -1.19
CA GLN A 295 -4.18 10.12 -0.85
C GLN A 295 -5.15 10.03 -2.02
N LYS A 296 -5.17 11.06 -2.89
CA LYS A 296 -5.96 11.05 -4.10
C LYS A 296 -5.47 9.99 -5.10
N LEU A 297 -4.16 9.79 -5.22
CA LEU A 297 -3.61 8.72 -6.07
C LEU A 297 -4.11 7.33 -5.63
N PHE A 298 -4.11 7.03 -4.33
CA PHE A 298 -4.67 5.77 -3.82
C PHE A 298 -6.17 5.63 -4.12
N ALA A 299 -6.95 6.70 -3.96
CA ALA A 299 -8.37 6.68 -4.25
C ALA A 299 -8.66 6.44 -5.74
N ASP A 300 -8.00 7.19 -6.61
CA ASP A 300 -8.27 7.16 -8.05
C ASP A 300 -7.76 5.88 -8.73
N LEU A 301 -6.51 5.48 -8.41
CA LEU A 301 -5.85 4.35 -9.08
C LEU A 301 -6.28 2.99 -8.52
N ASP A 302 -6.44 2.91 -7.21
CA ASP A 302 -6.64 1.64 -6.51
C ASP A 302 -8.08 1.37 -6.09
N LYS A 303 -8.96 2.37 -6.21
CA LYS A 303 -10.35 2.27 -5.72
C LYS A 303 -10.39 1.95 -4.23
N GLU A 304 -9.45 2.51 -3.46
CA GLU A 304 -9.40 2.41 -2.01
C GLU A 304 -9.90 3.70 -1.36
N TYR A 305 -10.38 3.60 -0.11
CA TYR A 305 -10.86 4.78 0.60
C TYR A 305 -9.69 5.61 1.10
N PRO A 306 -9.63 6.91 0.79
CA PRO A 306 -8.63 7.79 1.38
C PRO A 306 -8.83 7.88 2.90
N LEU A 307 -7.74 8.03 3.64
CA LEU A 307 -7.76 8.23 5.08
C LEU A 307 -7.67 9.70 5.46
N HIS A 308 -7.21 10.55 4.56
CA HIS A 308 -7.19 12.01 4.73
C HIS A 308 -8.62 12.56 4.68
N GLN A 309 -9.00 13.36 5.68
CA GLN A 309 -10.39 13.82 5.86
C GLN A 309 -10.92 14.67 4.70
N ASP A 310 -10.04 15.42 4.03
CA ASP A 310 -10.42 16.34 2.95
C ASP A 310 -10.35 15.71 1.56
N VAL A 311 -9.99 14.42 1.46
CA VAL A 311 -9.93 13.72 0.18
C VAL A 311 -11.18 12.86 0.00
N LYS A 312 -11.88 13.09 -1.10
CA LYS A 312 -13.07 12.31 -1.45
C LYS A 312 -12.67 10.96 -2.04
N ALA A 313 -13.40 9.92 -1.66
CA ALA A 313 -13.30 8.62 -2.30
C ALA A 313 -13.79 8.69 -3.76
N ASP A 314 -13.40 7.70 -4.57
CA ASP A 314 -13.91 7.56 -5.93
C ASP A 314 -15.45 7.45 -5.91
N PRO A 315 -16.18 8.19 -6.76
CA PRO A 315 -17.65 8.20 -6.78
C PRO A 315 -18.29 6.83 -7.06
N ALA A 316 -17.55 5.89 -7.65
CA ALA A 316 -18.04 4.54 -7.86
C ALA A 316 -18.16 3.72 -6.56
N LEU A 317 -17.43 4.11 -5.50
CA LEU A 317 -17.45 3.41 -4.23
C LEU A 317 -18.73 3.72 -3.45
N VAL A 318 -19.16 2.77 -2.60
CA VAL A 318 -20.19 3.03 -1.61
C VAL A 318 -19.75 4.21 -0.74
N GLU A 319 -20.63 5.18 -0.55
CA GLU A 319 -20.28 6.37 0.24
C GLU A 319 -19.86 5.98 1.66
N ARG A 320 -18.68 6.45 2.11
CA ARG A 320 -18.10 6.05 3.41
C ARG A 320 -19.03 6.33 4.60
N LYS A 321 -19.85 7.37 4.51
CA LYS A 321 -20.79 7.78 5.56
C LYS A 321 -22.06 6.92 5.59
N SER A 322 -22.35 6.15 4.56
CA SER A 322 -23.58 5.34 4.45
C SER A 322 -23.51 4.00 5.17
N PHE A 323 -22.34 3.63 5.74
CA PHE A 323 -22.17 2.39 6.49
C PHE A 323 -21.23 2.55 7.69
N ARG A 324 -21.40 1.65 8.66
CA ARG A 324 -20.57 1.59 9.87
C ARG A 324 -19.37 0.67 9.64
N ALA A 325 -18.21 1.04 10.19
CA ALA A 325 -17.05 0.15 10.29
C ALA A 325 -17.04 -0.55 11.67
N ALA A 326 -16.43 -1.73 11.71
CA ALA A 326 -16.18 -2.45 12.96
C ALA A 326 -15.25 -1.65 13.88
N LEU A 327 -15.51 -1.68 15.19
CA LEU A 327 -14.81 -0.88 16.18
C LEU A 327 -13.58 -1.59 16.81
N VAL A 328 -12.94 -2.49 16.07
CA VAL A 328 -11.73 -3.15 16.55
C VAL A 328 -10.51 -2.29 16.22
N PRO A 329 -9.70 -1.89 17.23
CA PRO A 329 -8.49 -1.12 16.97
C PRO A 329 -7.52 -1.88 16.08
N LEU A 330 -6.99 -1.22 15.06
CA LEU A 330 -6.05 -1.83 14.10
C LEU A 330 -4.78 -2.36 14.77
N THR A 331 -4.33 -1.72 15.85
CA THR A 331 -3.18 -2.15 16.66
C THR A 331 -3.40 -3.51 17.34
N LYS A 332 -4.65 -3.92 17.55
CA LYS A 332 -4.97 -5.25 18.11
C LYS A 332 -4.75 -6.39 17.12
N LEU A 333 -4.73 -6.12 15.81
CA LEU A 333 -4.58 -7.16 14.79
C LEU A 333 -3.29 -7.95 14.93
N ALA A 334 -2.20 -7.33 15.42
CA ALA A 334 -0.94 -8.00 15.68
C ALA A 334 -1.07 -9.08 16.80
N GLU A 335 -1.65 -8.70 17.94
CA GLU A 335 -1.85 -9.59 19.08
C GLU A 335 -2.81 -10.75 18.75
N LEU A 336 -3.79 -10.50 17.90
CA LEU A 336 -4.83 -11.45 17.54
C LEU A 336 -4.38 -12.46 16.48
N ARG A 337 -3.27 -12.18 15.77
CA ARG A 337 -2.87 -12.96 14.61
C ARG A 337 -2.62 -14.43 14.93
N GLU A 338 -1.67 -14.72 15.82
CA GLU A 338 -1.29 -16.10 16.14
C GLU A 338 -2.45 -16.94 16.69
N PRO A 339 -3.23 -16.44 17.68
CA PRO A 339 -4.41 -17.17 18.12
C PRO A 339 -5.46 -17.38 17.03
N THR A 340 -5.58 -16.46 16.07
CA THR A 340 -6.49 -16.60 14.94
C THR A 340 -6.00 -17.64 13.94
N LEU A 341 -4.70 -17.66 13.63
CA LEU A 341 -4.10 -18.70 12.79
C LEU A 341 -4.32 -20.10 13.39
N THR A 342 -4.07 -20.25 14.68
CA THR A 342 -4.34 -21.51 15.40
C THR A 342 -5.80 -21.96 15.24
N LEU A 343 -6.77 -21.02 15.34
CA LEU A 343 -8.18 -21.34 15.16
C LEU A 343 -8.51 -21.77 13.71
N ILE A 344 -7.94 -21.07 12.73
CA ILE A 344 -8.12 -21.40 11.30
C ILE A 344 -7.55 -22.80 11.00
N GLU A 345 -6.36 -23.12 11.53
CA GLU A 345 -5.72 -24.43 11.39
C GLU A 345 -6.54 -25.55 12.04
N GLN A 346 -7.04 -25.33 13.26
CA GLN A 346 -7.89 -26.30 13.97
C GLN A 346 -9.16 -26.64 13.21
N VAL A 347 -9.74 -25.67 12.51
CA VAL A 347 -10.89 -25.88 11.63
C VAL A 347 -10.47 -26.60 10.34
N GLY A 348 -9.21 -26.51 9.95
CA GLY A 348 -8.68 -27.08 8.71
C GLY A 348 -9.19 -26.35 7.46
N LEU A 349 -9.35 -25.04 7.55
CA LEU A 349 -9.58 -24.20 6.39
C LEU A 349 -8.25 -24.10 5.63
N ARG A 350 -8.28 -24.41 4.33
CA ARG A 350 -7.08 -24.48 3.47
C ARG A 350 -6.86 -23.19 2.70
#